data_ad691b2d3eee3445616ad7df4e9431ea
#
_entry.id   ad691b2d3eee3445616ad7df4e9431ea
#
_cell.length_a   1.000
_cell.length_b   1.000
_cell.length_c   1.000
_cell.angle_alpha   90.00
_cell.angle_beta   90.00
_cell.angle_gamma   90.00
#
_symmetry.space_group_name_H-M   'P 1'
#
loop_
_entity.id
_entity.type
_entity.pdbx_description
1 polymer ?
#
loop_
_entity_poly.entity_id
_entity_poly.type
_entity_poly.pdbx_seq_one_letter_code
_entity_poly.pdbx_strand_id
1 'polypeptide(L)'
;MQLRAMHAYGAIADLVIADGGSTDGSLDEALMQEVDAKALLVKTGPGRLSAQMRMAMDYCMAEGYEGVTVIDGNGKDGLEAIPSFVEALEAGWDHVQGSRFIPGGHHENTPLSRYLAVRLLHAPLISLASGFHYTDTTNGFRAYSRRLLLDPSIDIFRPCFDRYQLHYHLAIEAARRGFRVKEVPVSRVYPTGGKTPTKIKGFGGLFAVLGQLFDVCRGRYRKH
;
A
#
# COMPACT_ATOMS: atom_id res chain seq x y z
N MET A 1 15.30 0.07 12.21
CA MET A 1 14.35 -0.08 13.35
C MET A 1 13.08 -0.83 12.94
N GLN A 2 12.32 -0.39 11.93
CA GLN A 2 11.08 -1.07 11.49
C GLN A 2 11.31 -2.51 11.02
N LEU A 3 12.29 -2.77 10.16
CA LEU A 3 12.57 -4.11 9.64
C LEU A 3 12.88 -5.10 10.78
N ARG A 4 13.70 -4.69 11.76
CA ARG A 4 13.98 -5.53 12.94
C ARG A 4 12.72 -5.88 13.73
N ALA A 5 11.79 -4.92 13.88
CA ALA A 5 10.52 -5.17 14.55
C ALA A 5 9.59 -6.09 13.72
N MET A 6 9.69 -6.09 12.39
CA MET A 6 8.92 -6.98 11.52
C MET A 6 9.34 -8.45 11.66
N HIS A 7 10.57 -8.74 12.06
CA HIS A 7 11.05 -10.11 12.32
C HIS A 7 10.13 -10.87 13.32
N ALA A 8 9.51 -10.17 14.26
CA ALA A 8 8.58 -10.78 15.21
C ALA A 8 7.33 -11.41 14.56
N TYR A 9 7.05 -11.08 13.30
CA TYR A 9 5.90 -11.61 12.54
C TYR A 9 6.29 -12.72 11.55
N GLY A 10 7.55 -13.15 11.52
CA GLY A 10 8.07 -14.18 10.60
C GLY A 10 7.38 -15.54 10.70
N ALA A 11 6.70 -15.83 11.82
CA ALA A 11 5.90 -17.05 11.98
C ALA A 11 4.58 -17.05 11.18
N ILE A 12 4.10 -15.87 10.75
CA ILE A 12 2.81 -15.72 10.05
C ILE A 12 2.94 -15.13 8.65
N ALA A 13 4.07 -14.49 8.33
CA ALA A 13 4.30 -13.91 7.01
C ALA A 13 5.80 -13.80 6.72
N ASP A 14 6.21 -14.15 5.52
CA ASP A 14 7.57 -13.93 5.04
C ASP A 14 7.81 -12.45 4.72
N LEU A 15 9.01 -11.95 5.03
CA LEU A 15 9.42 -10.58 4.75
C LEU A 15 10.11 -10.49 3.40
N VAL A 16 9.49 -9.81 2.44
CA VAL A 16 10.08 -9.42 1.16
C VAL A 16 10.28 -7.91 1.14
N ILE A 17 11.51 -7.48 0.91
CA ILE A 17 11.87 -6.06 0.88
C ILE A 17 11.94 -5.59 -0.57
N ALA A 18 11.13 -4.59 -0.92
CA ALA A 18 11.18 -3.92 -2.20
C ALA A 18 11.87 -2.57 -2.05
N ASP A 19 13.05 -2.43 -2.65
CA ASP A 19 13.85 -1.20 -2.58
C ASP A 19 13.82 -0.42 -3.89
N GLY A 20 13.76 0.89 -3.77
CA GLY A 20 13.78 1.82 -4.91
C GLY A 20 15.18 2.22 -5.38
N GLY A 21 16.23 1.58 -4.88
CA GLY A 21 17.63 1.89 -5.12
C GLY A 21 18.23 2.78 -4.02
N SER A 22 18.08 2.38 -2.75
CA SER A 22 18.71 3.06 -1.61
C SER A 22 20.23 2.95 -1.67
N THR A 23 20.93 4.04 -1.36
CA THR A 23 22.40 4.13 -1.38
C THR A 23 22.99 4.50 -0.03
N ASP A 24 22.17 4.46 1.01
CA ASP A 24 22.55 4.89 2.37
C ASP A 24 23.09 3.75 3.25
N GLY A 25 23.26 2.54 2.69
CA GLY A 25 23.74 1.37 3.43
C GLY A 25 22.71 0.79 4.41
N SER A 26 21.45 1.23 4.34
CA SER A 26 20.40 0.76 5.25
C SER A 26 19.90 -0.67 4.99
N LEU A 27 20.31 -1.27 3.87
CA LEU A 27 19.89 -2.60 3.43
C LEU A 27 21.10 -3.47 3.09
N ASP A 28 21.96 -3.70 4.09
CA ASP A 28 23.11 -4.58 3.96
C ASP A 28 22.75 -6.06 4.19
N GLU A 29 23.66 -6.95 3.83
CA GLU A 29 23.47 -8.40 3.96
C GLU A 29 23.29 -8.82 5.42
N ALA A 30 23.98 -8.18 6.34
CA ALA A 30 23.90 -8.48 7.76
C ALA A 30 22.50 -8.19 8.30
N LEU A 31 21.90 -7.06 7.90
CA LEU A 31 20.51 -6.76 8.25
C LEU A 31 19.53 -7.75 7.62
N MET A 32 19.75 -8.15 6.36
CA MET A 32 18.86 -9.12 5.70
C MET A 32 18.84 -10.46 6.45
N GLN A 33 19.98 -10.93 6.91
CA GLN A 33 20.09 -12.14 7.73
C GLN A 33 19.44 -11.93 9.13
N GLU A 34 19.71 -10.80 9.77
CA GLU A 34 19.15 -10.48 11.09
C GLU A 34 17.61 -10.48 11.10
N VAL A 35 16.98 -10.00 10.03
CA VAL A 35 15.52 -9.90 9.95
C VAL A 35 14.84 -11.08 9.23
N ASP A 36 15.62 -12.09 8.86
CA ASP A 36 15.18 -13.26 8.09
C ASP A 36 14.40 -12.86 6.82
N ALA A 37 14.94 -11.90 6.07
CA ALA A 37 14.31 -11.47 4.84
C ALA A 37 14.42 -12.55 3.75
N LYS A 38 13.30 -12.97 3.17
CA LYS A 38 13.27 -13.96 2.06
C LYS A 38 13.85 -13.41 0.79
N ALA A 39 13.69 -12.11 0.53
CA ALA A 39 14.26 -11.45 -0.62
C ALA A 39 14.44 -9.94 -0.39
N LEU A 40 15.50 -9.40 -0.99
CA LEU A 40 15.70 -7.98 -1.22
C LEU A 40 15.63 -7.73 -2.73
N LEU A 41 14.58 -7.06 -3.16
CA LEU A 41 14.32 -6.74 -4.56
C LEU A 41 14.68 -5.28 -4.82
N VAL A 42 15.74 -5.04 -5.58
CA VAL A 42 16.18 -3.69 -5.93
C VAL A 42 15.65 -3.31 -7.31
N LYS A 43 14.84 -2.25 -7.36
CA LYS A 43 14.27 -1.77 -8.60
C LYS A 43 15.32 -0.99 -9.41
N THR A 44 15.73 -1.54 -10.54
CA THR A 44 16.71 -0.92 -11.47
C THR A 44 16.07 -0.21 -12.66
N GLY A 45 14.83 -0.58 -13.00
CA GLY A 45 14.10 0.00 -14.14
C GLY A 45 13.42 1.34 -13.81
N PRO A 46 12.79 1.98 -14.81
CA PRO A 46 12.06 3.24 -14.63
C PRO A 46 10.81 3.06 -13.74
N GLY A 47 10.21 4.18 -13.34
CA GLY A 47 9.04 4.21 -12.49
C GLY A 47 9.36 4.42 -11.01
N ARG A 48 8.29 4.62 -10.24
CA ARG A 48 8.37 4.95 -8.81
C ARG A 48 7.64 3.89 -7.98
N LEU A 49 6.80 4.32 -7.04
CA LEU A 49 6.14 3.46 -6.06
C LEU A 49 5.37 2.29 -6.69
N SER A 50 4.50 2.56 -7.68
CA SER A 50 3.72 1.49 -8.30
C SER A 50 4.58 0.48 -9.08
N ALA A 51 5.67 0.94 -9.71
CA ALA A 51 6.62 0.04 -10.37
C ALA A 51 7.36 -0.85 -9.36
N GLN A 52 7.75 -0.28 -8.21
CA GLN A 52 8.36 -1.01 -7.10
C GLN A 52 7.40 -2.05 -6.51
N MET A 53 6.14 -1.68 -6.31
CA MET A 53 5.10 -2.61 -5.83
C MET A 53 4.86 -3.75 -6.82
N ARG A 54 4.74 -3.44 -8.13
CA ARG A 54 4.54 -4.47 -9.15
C ARG A 54 5.67 -5.50 -9.17
N MET A 55 6.91 -5.04 -9.04
CA MET A 55 8.09 -5.91 -8.94
C MET A 55 7.97 -6.87 -7.75
N ALA A 56 7.60 -6.37 -6.57
CA ALA A 56 7.43 -7.21 -5.39
C ALA A 56 6.23 -8.16 -5.51
N MET A 57 5.11 -7.68 -6.03
CA MET A 57 3.92 -8.51 -6.26
C MET A 57 4.19 -9.61 -7.28
N ASP A 58 4.89 -9.31 -8.37
CA ASP A 58 5.30 -10.29 -9.39
C ASP A 58 6.15 -11.41 -8.79
N TYR A 59 7.18 -11.03 -8.03
CA TYR A 59 8.01 -11.97 -7.29
C TYR A 59 7.17 -12.87 -6.36
N CYS A 60 6.33 -12.27 -5.52
CA CYS A 60 5.49 -13.04 -4.59
C CYS A 60 4.54 -13.99 -5.34
N MET A 61 3.96 -13.58 -6.45
CA MET A 61 3.09 -14.46 -7.24
C MET A 61 3.87 -15.59 -7.90
N ALA A 62 5.09 -15.35 -8.36
CA ALA A 62 5.97 -16.38 -8.93
C ALA A 62 6.42 -17.41 -7.88
N GLU A 63 6.72 -16.95 -6.65
CA GLU A 63 7.07 -17.81 -5.51
C GLU A 63 5.87 -18.57 -4.92
N GLY A 64 4.64 -18.36 -5.40
CA GLY A 64 3.46 -19.11 -4.99
C GLY A 64 2.75 -18.60 -3.74
N TYR A 65 3.05 -17.38 -3.27
CA TYR A 65 2.34 -16.80 -2.13
C TYR A 65 0.85 -16.59 -2.42
N GLU A 66 -0.01 -16.87 -1.44
CA GLU A 66 -1.47 -16.75 -1.55
C GLU A 66 -1.98 -15.31 -1.38
N GLY A 67 -1.13 -14.43 -0.90
CA GLY A 67 -1.43 -13.01 -0.78
C GLY A 67 -0.21 -12.17 -0.41
N VAL A 68 -0.37 -10.87 -0.49
CA VAL A 68 0.69 -9.89 -0.20
C VAL A 68 0.15 -8.80 0.70
N THR A 69 0.81 -8.58 1.83
CA THR A 69 0.57 -7.42 2.69
C THR A 69 1.66 -6.37 2.43
N VAL A 70 1.27 -5.17 2.06
CA VAL A 70 2.17 -4.06 1.74
C VAL A 70 2.17 -3.06 2.88
N ILE A 71 3.35 -2.65 3.33
CA ILE A 71 3.54 -1.60 4.33
C ILE A 71 4.67 -0.65 3.90
N ASP A 72 4.52 0.64 4.21
CA ASP A 72 5.57 1.64 3.96
C ASP A 72 6.76 1.43 4.91
N GLY A 73 7.99 1.36 4.38
CA GLY A 73 9.23 1.25 5.17
C GLY A 73 9.66 2.53 5.90
N ASN A 74 8.72 3.35 6.37
CA ASN A 74 9.00 4.68 6.93
C ASN A 74 8.73 4.79 8.46
N GLY A 75 8.44 3.67 9.12
CA GLY A 75 8.27 3.55 10.56
C GLY A 75 7.07 4.28 11.16
N LYS A 76 6.06 4.61 10.35
CA LYS A 76 4.89 5.37 10.83
C LYS A 76 3.69 4.49 11.13
N ASP A 77 3.59 3.34 10.47
CA ASP A 77 2.47 2.42 10.62
C ASP A 77 2.75 1.43 11.74
N GLY A 78 1.74 1.18 12.57
CA GLY A 78 1.82 0.22 13.66
C GLY A 78 1.83 -1.21 13.13
N LEU A 79 2.90 -1.95 13.45
CA LEU A 79 3.09 -3.32 12.98
C LEU A 79 2.11 -4.31 13.64
N GLU A 80 1.51 -3.94 14.76
CA GLU A 80 0.50 -4.71 15.49
C GLU A 80 -0.72 -5.08 14.65
N ALA A 81 -0.94 -4.38 13.54
CA ALA A 81 -2.03 -4.68 12.61
C ALA A 81 -1.69 -5.82 11.61
N ILE A 82 -0.42 -6.26 11.48
CA ILE A 82 -0.03 -7.32 10.53
C ILE A 82 -0.90 -8.57 10.67
N PRO A 83 -1.14 -9.13 11.88
CA PRO A 83 -2.00 -10.32 12.03
C PRO A 83 -3.40 -10.11 11.45
N SER A 84 -4.01 -8.95 11.64
CA SER A 84 -5.36 -8.67 11.14
C SER A 84 -5.45 -8.66 9.60
N PHE A 85 -4.35 -8.30 8.91
CA PHE A 85 -4.29 -8.40 7.45
C PHE A 85 -4.13 -9.84 6.98
N VAL A 86 -3.28 -10.63 7.65
CA VAL A 86 -3.10 -12.06 7.35
C VAL A 86 -4.39 -12.81 7.58
N GLU A 87 -5.00 -12.68 8.74
CA GLU A 87 -6.31 -13.29 9.07
C GLU A 87 -7.41 -12.91 8.06
N ALA A 88 -7.41 -11.66 7.60
CA ALA A 88 -8.38 -11.23 6.60
C ALA A 88 -8.16 -11.93 5.26
N LEU A 89 -6.91 -12.09 4.80
CA LEU A 89 -6.59 -12.84 3.58
C LEU A 89 -6.98 -14.33 3.73
N GLU A 90 -6.66 -14.96 4.86
CA GLU A 90 -7.03 -16.34 5.18
C GLU A 90 -8.55 -16.55 5.24
N ALA A 91 -9.29 -15.54 5.71
CA ALA A 91 -10.75 -15.51 5.68
C ALA A 91 -11.34 -15.26 4.27
N GLY A 92 -10.48 -15.15 3.23
CA GLY A 92 -10.87 -15.02 1.84
C GLY A 92 -11.25 -13.59 1.43
N TRP A 93 -10.78 -12.55 2.14
CA TRP A 93 -10.87 -11.19 1.66
C TRP A 93 -9.80 -10.93 0.59
N ASP A 94 -10.15 -10.18 -0.45
CA ASP A 94 -9.27 -9.98 -1.60
C ASP A 94 -8.50 -8.66 -1.56
N HIS A 95 -9.14 -7.62 -1.06
CA HIS A 95 -8.53 -6.32 -0.84
C HIS A 95 -8.83 -5.86 0.59
N VAL A 96 -7.78 -5.70 1.37
CA VAL A 96 -7.86 -5.24 2.75
C VAL A 96 -7.16 -3.89 2.86
N GLN A 97 -7.90 -2.85 3.22
CA GLN A 97 -7.38 -1.50 3.37
C GLN A 97 -7.20 -1.16 4.84
N GLY A 98 -6.00 -0.74 5.24
CA GLY A 98 -5.79 -0.20 6.57
C GLY A 98 -6.42 1.17 6.73
N SER A 99 -7.26 1.34 7.74
CA SER A 99 -7.91 2.61 8.05
C SER A 99 -7.60 3.10 9.46
N ARG A 100 -7.22 4.37 9.54
CA ARG A 100 -7.05 5.10 10.80
C ARG A 100 -8.38 5.63 11.38
N PHE A 101 -9.46 5.54 10.62
CA PHE A 101 -10.71 6.29 10.87
C PHE A 101 -11.92 5.40 11.13
N ILE A 102 -11.71 4.11 11.29
CA ILE A 102 -12.73 3.16 11.79
C ILE A 102 -12.51 2.87 13.28
N PRO A 103 -13.47 2.29 14.00
CA PRO A 103 -13.28 1.88 15.38
C PRO A 103 -12.04 1.00 15.55
N GLY A 104 -11.18 1.31 16.52
CA GLY A 104 -9.88 0.67 16.74
C GLY A 104 -8.74 1.27 15.93
N GLY A 105 -9.00 2.10 14.93
CA GLY A 105 -7.97 2.85 14.20
C GLY A 105 -7.45 4.04 15.00
N HIS A 106 -6.18 4.39 14.79
CA HIS A 106 -5.54 5.49 15.50
C HIS A 106 -4.67 6.34 14.57
N HIS A 107 -4.66 7.65 14.79
CA HIS A 107 -3.74 8.56 14.13
C HIS A 107 -3.24 9.63 15.09
N GLU A 108 -1.96 9.92 15.02
CA GLU A 108 -1.33 10.93 15.86
C GLU A 108 -0.50 11.88 15.01
N ASN A 109 -0.51 13.18 15.35
CA ASN A 109 0.22 14.24 14.67
C ASN A 109 -0.03 14.32 13.15
N THR A 110 -1.18 13.86 12.68
CA THR A 110 -1.56 13.97 11.27
C THR A 110 -1.78 15.44 10.90
N PRO A 111 -1.05 16.00 9.90
CA PRO A 111 -1.28 17.37 9.48
C PRO A 111 -2.76 17.60 9.09
N LEU A 112 -3.37 18.69 9.58
CA LEU A 112 -4.79 18.99 9.37
C LEU A 112 -5.16 19.03 7.88
N SER A 113 -4.31 19.61 7.04
CA SER A 113 -4.53 19.64 5.58
C SER A 113 -4.61 18.23 4.97
N ARG A 114 -3.78 17.29 5.45
CA ARG A 114 -3.82 15.90 5.03
C ARG A 114 -5.08 15.20 5.54
N TYR A 115 -5.44 15.41 6.80
CA TYR A 115 -6.67 14.87 7.37
C TYR A 115 -7.89 15.28 6.55
N LEU A 116 -8.04 16.59 6.29
CA LEU A 116 -9.14 17.13 5.48
C LEU A 116 -9.11 16.59 4.04
N ALA A 117 -7.93 16.55 3.41
CA ALA A 117 -7.81 16.02 2.05
C ALA A 117 -8.23 14.55 1.97
N VAL A 118 -7.90 13.73 2.95
CA VAL A 118 -8.33 12.32 2.99
C VAL A 118 -9.83 12.20 3.16
N ARG A 119 -10.38 12.89 4.16
CA ARG A 119 -11.78 12.75 4.59
C ARG A 119 -12.78 13.41 3.65
N LEU A 120 -12.42 14.53 3.06
CA LEU A 120 -13.34 15.33 2.24
C LEU A 120 -13.15 15.16 0.73
N LEU A 121 -12.01 14.62 0.30
CA LEU A 121 -11.73 14.50 -1.13
C LEU A 121 -11.37 13.07 -1.52
N HIS A 122 -10.31 12.51 -0.95
CA HIS A 122 -9.70 11.27 -1.43
C HIS A 122 -10.59 10.05 -1.20
N ALA A 123 -11.03 9.84 0.06
CA ALA A 123 -11.88 8.70 0.40
C ALA A 123 -13.28 8.81 -0.25
N PRO A 124 -13.96 9.98 -0.28
CA PRO A 124 -15.23 10.12 -1.00
C PRO A 124 -15.14 9.83 -2.50
N LEU A 125 -14.10 10.33 -3.19
CA LEU A 125 -13.94 10.09 -4.63
C LEU A 125 -13.71 8.61 -4.95
N ILE A 126 -12.84 7.93 -4.20
CA ILE A 126 -12.59 6.50 -4.40
C ILE A 126 -13.84 5.69 -4.02
N SER A 127 -14.55 6.05 -2.95
CA SER A 127 -15.79 5.39 -2.54
C SER A 127 -16.85 5.48 -3.64
N LEU A 128 -17.06 6.67 -4.20
CA LEU A 128 -17.99 6.88 -5.31
C LEU A 128 -17.59 6.08 -6.55
N ALA A 129 -16.30 6.08 -6.89
CA ALA A 129 -15.80 5.38 -8.06
C ALA A 129 -15.82 3.85 -7.92
N SER A 130 -15.70 3.33 -6.71
CA SER A 130 -15.66 1.89 -6.42
C SER A 130 -17.03 1.28 -6.08
N GLY A 131 -17.94 2.07 -5.52
CA GLY A 131 -19.17 1.58 -4.90
C GLY A 131 -18.99 0.99 -3.49
N PHE A 132 -17.78 1.06 -2.92
CA PHE A 132 -17.48 0.64 -1.56
C PHE A 132 -17.15 1.86 -0.69
N HIS A 133 -17.69 1.91 0.53
CA HIS A 133 -17.45 3.03 1.44
C HIS A 133 -16.08 2.90 2.14
N TYR A 134 -15.07 3.56 1.58
CA TYR A 134 -13.76 3.69 2.21
C TYR A 134 -13.73 4.87 3.19
N THR A 135 -13.04 4.69 4.30
CA THR A 135 -12.78 5.76 5.27
C THR A 135 -11.36 6.32 5.17
N ASP A 136 -10.39 5.50 4.71
CA ASP A 136 -8.99 5.88 4.52
C ASP A 136 -8.37 5.22 3.29
N THR A 137 -8.19 5.97 2.23
CA THR A 137 -7.61 5.50 0.97
C THR A 137 -6.17 5.96 0.74
N THR A 138 -5.56 6.63 1.72
CA THR A 138 -4.20 7.17 1.63
C THR A 138 -3.19 6.43 2.50
N ASN A 139 -3.65 5.53 3.36
CA ASN A 139 -2.75 4.66 4.10
C ASN A 139 -2.15 3.61 3.16
N GLY A 140 -0.82 3.42 3.23
CA GLY A 140 -0.08 2.45 2.42
C GLY A 140 -0.19 1.01 2.92
N PHE A 141 -0.69 0.81 4.15
CA PHE A 141 -0.86 -0.51 4.74
C PHE A 141 -2.08 -1.21 4.16
N ARG A 142 -1.87 -2.24 3.36
CA ARG A 142 -2.90 -2.91 2.57
C ARG A 142 -2.55 -4.36 2.35
N ALA A 143 -3.56 -5.21 2.12
CA ALA A 143 -3.32 -6.56 1.65
C ALA A 143 -4.14 -6.89 0.41
N TYR A 144 -3.62 -7.83 -0.37
CA TYR A 144 -4.18 -8.27 -1.64
C TYR A 144 -4.07 -9.79 -1.76
N SER A 145 -5.14 -10.46 -2.12
CA SER A 145 -5.13 -11.90 -2.39
C SER A 145 -4.45 -12.20 -3.73
N ARG A 146 -3.90 -13.41 -3.86
CA ARG A 146 -3.40 -13.95 -5.12
C ARG A 146 -4.44 -13.85 -6.23
N ARG A 147 -5.69 -14.21 -5.92
CA ARG A 147 -6.82 -14.15 -6.86
C ARG A 147 -7.01 -12.77 -7.45
N LEU A 148 -6.91 -11.73 -6.64
CA LEU A 148 -7.03 -10.33 -7.07
C LEU A 148 -5.82 -9.90 -7.91
N LEU A 149 -4.60 -10.23 -7.47
CA LEU A 149 -3.37 -9.80 -8.14
C LEU A 149 -3.18 -10.44 -9.52
N LEU A 150 -3.64 -11.67 -9.70
CA LEU A 150 -3.52 -12.40 -10.95
C LEU A 150 -4.75 -12.29 -11.86
N ASP A 151 -5.77 -11.53 -11.48
CA ASP A 151 -6.95 -11.36 -12.32
C ASP A 151 -6.62 -10.59 -13.61
N PRO A 152 -6.80 -11.22 -14.79
CA PRO A 152 -6.41 -10.59 -16.07
C PRO A 152 -7.25 -9.38 -16.43
N SER A 153 -8.42 -9.21 -15.81
CA SER A 153 -9.29 -8.07 -16.04
C SER A 153 -8.83 -6.82 -15.27
N ILE A 154 -8.07 -6.99 -14.18
CA ILE A 154 -7.45 -5.90 -13.43
C ILE A 154 -6.09 -5.55 -14.02
N ASP A 155 -5.26 -6.57 -14.35
CA ASP A 155 -4.00 -6.45 -15.08
C ASP A 155 -3.05 -5.40 -14.48
N ILE A 156 -2.61 -5.67 -13.26
CA ILE A 156 -1.77 -4.75 -12.47
C ILE A 156 -0.36 -4.55 -13.01
N PHE A 157 0.12 -5.47 -13.86
CA PHE A 157 1.51 -5.48 -14.33
C PHE A 157 1.78 -4.54 -15.51
N ARG A 158 0.77 -3.79 -15.96
CA ARG A 158 0.93 -2.81 -17.05
C ARG A 158 1.87 -1.66 -16.67
N PRO A 159 2.72 -1.18 -17.59
CA PRO A 159 3.68 -0.12 -17.31
C PRO A 159 3.05 1.25 -17.03
N CYS A 160 1.77 1.44 -17.31
CA CYS A 160 1.05 2.68 -17.00
C CYS A 160 0.94 2.96 -15.49
N PHE A 161 1.11 1.95 -14.65
CA PHE A 161 1.16 2.12 -13.19
C PHE A 161 2.58 2.48 -12.75
N ASP A 162 2.87 3.77 -12.67
CA ASP A 162 4.19 4.32 -12.36
C ASP A 162 4.32 4.83 -10.93
N ARG A 163 3.34 5.63 -10.43
CA ARG A 163 3.43 6.36 -9.16
C ARG A 163 2.44 5.85 -8.11
N TYR A 164 1.25 6.49 -8.01
CA TYR A 164 0.21 6.15 -7.03
C TYR A 164 -1.00 5.45 -7.66
N GLN A 165 -1.06 5.40 -8.98
CA GLN A 165 -2.22 4.92 -9.73
C GLN A 165 -2.62 3.49 -9.37
N LEU A 166 -1.63 2.61 -9.11
CA LEU A 166 -1.89 1.21 -8.78
C LEU A 166 -2.71 1.05 -7.52
N HIS A 167 -2.38 1.82 -6.48
CA HIS A 167 -3.15 1.78 -5.22
C HIS A 167 -4.62 2.13 -5.42
N TYR A 168 -4.88 3.19 -6.18
CA TYR A 168 -6.23 3.66 -6.45
C TYR A 168 -6.98 2.69 -7.37
N HIS A 169 -6.28 2.19 -8.38
CA HIS A 169 -6.83 1.22 -9.33
C HIS A 169 -7.26 -0.06 -8.62
N LEU A 170 -6.40 -0.65 -7.80
CA LEU A 170 -6.72 -1.85 -7.02
C LEU A 170 -7.90 -1.62 -6.07
N ALA A 171 -7.94 -0.50 -5.35
CA ALA A 171 -9.04 -0.19 -4.45
C ALA A 171 -10.39 -0.06 -5.19
N ILE A 172 -10.40 0.56 -6.38
CA ILE A 172 -11.61 0.75 -7.16
C ILE A 172 -12.04 -0.53 -7.87
N GLU A 173 -11.13 -1.16 -8.60
CA GLU A 173 -11.48 -2.31 -9.45
C GLU A 173 -11.80 -3.56 -8.61
N ALA A 174 -11.15 -3.76 -7.46
CA ALA A 174 -11.52 -4.87 -6.57
C ALA A 174 -13.01 -4.81 -6.18
N ALA A 175 -13.48 -3.69 -5.67
CA ALA A 175 -14.88 -3.53 -5.28
C ALA A 175 -15.83 -3.62 -6.47
N ARG A 176 -15.53 -2.93 -7.58
CA ARG A 176 -16.38 -2.91 -8.78
C ARG A 176 -16.55 -4.28 -9.44
N ARG A 177 -15.56 -5.14 -9.33
CA ARG A 177 -15.57 -6.49 -9.92
C ARG A 177 -16.08 -7.57 -8.97
N GLY A 178 -16.59 -7.18 -7.81
CA GLY A 178 -17.19 -8.09 -6.85
C GLY A 178 -16.19 -8.90 -6.02
N PHE A 179 -14.93 -8.49 -5.96
CA PHE A 179 -13.98 -9.02 -4.99
C PHE A 179 -14.39 -8.60 -3.58
N ARG A 180 -14.06 -9.42 -2.60
CA ARG A 180 -14.36 -9.13 -1.19
C ARG A 180 -13.40 -8.06 -0.67
N VAL A 181 -13.96 -6.92 -0.29
CA VAL A 181 -13.21 -5.74 0.19
C VAL A 181 -13.60 -5.42 1.63
N LYS A 182 -12.61 -5.11 2.48
CA LYS A 182 -12.84 -4.61 3.85
C LYS A 182 -11.80 -3.57 4.26
N GLU A 183 -12.11 -2.82 5.31
CA GLU A 183 -11.12 -2.07 6.06
C GLU A 183 -10.79 -2.76 7.39
N VAL A 184 -9.53 -2.64 7.83
CA VAL A 184 -9.05 -3.07 9.15
C VAL A 184 -8.46 -1.87 9.89
N PRO A 185 -8.59 -1.81 11.23
CA PRO A 185 -8.03 -0.72 12.00
C PRO A 185 -6.50 -0.76 11.98
N VAL A 186 -5.88 0.40 11.78
CA VAL A 186 -4.41 0.56 11.86
C VAL A 186 -4.06 1.80 12.64
N SER A 187 -2.88 1.80 13.26
CA SER A 187 -2.29 3.00 13.84
C SER A 187 -1.30 3.65 12.87
N ARG A 188 -1.23 4.99 12.89
CA ARG A 188 -0.21 5.74 12.17
C ARG A 188 0.18 7.00 12.93
N VAL A 189 1.44 7.06 13.33
CA VAL A 189 2.01 8.16 14.12
C VAL A 189 2.98 8.95 13.26
N TYR A 190 2.79 10.26 13.20
CA TYR A 190 3.75 11.16 12.56
C TYR A 190 4.71 11.73 13.59
N PRO A 191 5.99 11.93 13.25
CA PRO A 191 6.96 12.50 14.17
C PRO A 191 6.52 13.86 14.70
N THR A 192 6.69 14.07 16.00
CA THR A 192 6.53 15.38 16.63
C THR A 192 7.71 16.28 16.27
N GLY A 193 7.46 17.50 15.76
CA GLY A 193 8.50 18.54 15.62
C GLY A 193 9.44 18.39 14.43
N GLY A 194 8.99 17.89 13.27
CA GLY A 194 9.82 17.82 12.07
C GLY A 194 9.05 18.05 10.77
N LYS A 195 9.75 18.33 9.67
CA LYS A 195 9.13 18.29 8.35
C LYS A 195 8.67 16.86 8.07
N THR A 196 7.38 16.65 7.92
CA THR A 196 6.86 15.32 7.53
C THR A 196 7.56 14.89 6.26
N PRO A 197 8.32 13.76 6.26
CA PRO A 197 8.95 13.26 5.06
C PRO A 197 7.87 12.98 4.01
N THR A 198 7.83 13.79 2.96
CA THR A 198 6.90 13.57 1.85
C THR A 198 7.65 13.66 0.54
N LYS A 199 7.41 12.71 -0.34
CA LYS A 199 7.91 12.74 -1.72
C LYS A 199 7.09 13.69 -2.62
N ILE A 200 5.96 14.22 -2.09
CA ILE A 200 5.10 15.19 -2.77
C ILE A 200 5.62 16.58 -2.41
N LYS A 201 6.32 17.22 -3.35
CA LYS A 201 6.91 18.56 -3.14
C LYS A 201 6.05 19.61 -3.84
N GLY A 202 5.67 20.67 -3.08
CA GLY A 202 5.02 21.87 -3.61
C GLY A 202 3.63 21.65 -4.23
N PHE A 203 3.07 22.72 -4.78
CA PHE A 203 1.75 22.68 -5.44
C PHE A 203 1.72 21.77 -6.66
N GLY A 204 2.77 21.74 -7.48
CA GLY A 204 2.85 20.87 -8.66
C GLY A 204 2.79 19.38 -8.31
N GLY A 205 3.42 18.97 -7.20
CA GLY A 205 3.33 17.59 -6.71
C GLY A 205 1.92 17.23 -6.25
N LEU A 206 1.21 18.15 -5.60
CA LEU A 206 -0.17 17.95 -5.16
C LEU A 206 -1.12 17.83 -6.38
N PHE A 207 -1.02 18.73 -7.35
CA PHE A 207 -1.82 18.66 -8.58
C PHE A 207 -1.57 17.37 -9.36
N ALA A 208 -0.33 16.89 -9.42
CA ALA A 208 -0.01 15.62 -10.08
C ALA A 208 -0.68 14.41 -9.39
N VAL A 209 -0.71 14.38 -8.04
CA VAL A 209 -1.39 13.31 -7.29
C VAL A 209 -2.90 13.38 -7.48
N LEU A 210 -3.49 14.58 -7.42
CA LEU A 210 -4.91 14.77 -7.66
C LEU A 210 -5.30 14.39 -9.10
N GLY A 211 -4.49 14.76 -10.08
CA GLY A 211 -4.70 14.37 -11.48
C GLY A 211 -4.72 12.85 -11.65
N GLN A 212 -3.78 12.13 -11.01
CA GLN A 212 -3.77 10.67 -11.01
C GLN A 212 -5.03 10.08 -10.35
N LEU A 213 -5.46 10.64 -9.23
CA LEU A 213 -6.68 10.22 -8.56
C LEU A 213 -7.90 10.37 -9.47
N PHE A 214 -8.07 11.54 -10.10
CA PHE A 214 -9.17 11.79 -11.03
C PHE A 214 -9.13 10.87 -12.26
N ASP A 215 -7.96 10.66 -12.85
CA ASP A 215 -7.78 9.77 -14.00
C ASP A 215 -8.21 8.33 -13.65
N VAL A 216 -7.82 7.83 -12.48
CA VAL A 216 -8.22 6.48 -12.03
C VAL A 216 -9.72 6.42 -11.75
N CYS A 217 -10.28 7.40 -11.05
CA CYS A 217 -11.71 7.45 -10.74
C CYS A 217 -12.58 7.49 -12.01
N ARG A 218 -12.11 8.15 -13.07
CA ARG A 218 -12.78 8.17 -14.39
C ARG A 218 -12.59 6.88 -15.21
N GLY A 219 -11.81 5.94 -14.71
CA GLY A 219 -11.59 4.66 -15.37
C GLY A 219 -10.53 4.67 -16.47
N ARG A 220 -9.67 5.70 -16.57
CA ARG A 220 -8.61 5.80 -17.58
C ARG A 220 -7.68 4.58 -17.66
N TYR A 221 -7.54 3.87 -16.56
CA TYR A 221 -6.68 2.70 -16.44
C TYR A 221 -7.45 1.37 -16.48
N ARG A 222 -8.76 1.40 -16.77
CA ARG A 222 -9.55 0.17 -16.94
C ARG A 222 -9.15 -0.56 -18.19
N LYS A 223 -9.21 -1.87 -18.11
CA LYS A 223 -9.15 -2.74 -19.29
C LYS A 223 -10.59 -2.97 -19.77
N HIS A 224 -10.84 -2.67 -21.02
CA HIS A 224 -12.13 -2.89 -21.69
C HIS A 224 -12.20 -4.29 -22.24
#